data_99919f5aea722a41fa15938f95a1f5a8
#
_entry.id   99919f5aea722a41fa15938f95a1f5a8
#
_cell.length_a   1.000
_cell.length_b   1.000
_cell.length_c   1.000
_cell.angle_alpha   90.00
_cell.angle_beta   90.00
_cell.angle_gamma   90.00
#
_symmetry.space_group_name_H-M   'P 1'
#
loop_
_entity.id
_entity.type
_entity.pdbx_description
1 polymer ?
#
loop_
_entity_poly.entity_id
_entity_poly.type
_entity_poly.pdbx_seq_one_letter_code
_entity_poly.pdbx_strand_id
1 'polypeptide(L)'
;PAIRPNRRPQLNQETLLFDPATPEPGALRTVLAFPSTYTVGITSLGYQIVWSTLAMRSDVDVRRLFTDQGDPPHRHCDLFGLSLSWELDGPVLLDLLEQQRIPIWSHARTDEHPIVFGGGPVLTANPEPLAPFFDVVLLGDGEDLLPAFIDALQSVKGQPRAEQLQHLARVPGIYVPELHAPRYAADGTLLGVAPVDATLPERVAKQTWRGNSLSHSTVITPEAAWPDIHMVEVVRSCPELCRFCLASYLTLPFRT
;
A
#
# COMPACT_ATOMS: atom_id res chain seq x y z
N PRO A 1 28.52 0.35 16.47
CA PRO A 1 28.81 0.28 15.06
C PRO A 1 28.49 1.65 14.45
N ALA A 2 29.50 2.25 13.81
CA ALA A 2 29.40 3.58 13.26
C ALA A 2 28.44 3.57 12.08
N ILE A 3 27.43 4.46 12.12
CA ILE A 3 26.55 4.78 11.02
C ILE A 3 27.43 5.30 9.88
N ARG A 4 27.50 4.59 8.77
CA ARG A 4 28.20 5.04 7.58
C ARG A 4 27.51 6.28 7.02
N PRO A 5 28.24 7.34 6.61
CA PRO A 5 27.63 8.52 6.04
C PRO A 5 26.85 8.15 4.76
N ASN A 6 25.62 8.60 4.74
CA ASN A 6 24.61 8.52 3.70
C ASN A 6 25.21 8.79 2.30
N ARG A 7 25.51 7.75 1.53
CA ARG A 7 25.73 7.91 0.10
C ARG A 7 24.37 8.20 -0.50
N ARG A 8 24.20 9.37 -1.11
CA ARG A 8 23.03 9.68 -1.92
C ARG A 8 22.82 8.53 -2.91
N PRO A 9 21.62 7.94 -3.00
CA PRO A 9 21.38 6.87 -3.94
C PRO A 9 21.70 7.37 -5.34
N GLN A 10 22.49 6.59 -6.06
CA GLN A 10 22.65 6.80 -7.49
C GLN A 10 21.43 6.22 -8.18
N LEU A 11 20.29 6.94 -8.14
CA LEU A 11 19.11 6.66 -8.95
C LEU A 11 19.42 6.57 -10.46
N ASN A 12 20.66 6.87 -10.86
CA ASN A 12 21.15 6.86 -12.24
C ASN A 12 21.39 5.45 -12.81
N GLN A 13 21.13 4.37 -12.06
CA GLN A 13 21.31 3.00 -12.57
C GLN A 13 19.99 2.25 -12.75
N GLU A 14 18.85 2.91 -12.58
CA GLU A 14 17.55 2.32 -12.89
C GLU A 14 17.19 2.49 -14.37
N THR A 15 16.77 1.39 -14.98
CA THR A 15 16.11 1.41 -16.29
C THR A 15 14.61 1.29 -16.05
N LEU A 16 13.87 2.34 -16.36
CA LEU A 16 12.40 2.34 -16.28
C LEU A 16 11.84 1.72 -17.55
N LEU A 17 10.90 0.80 -17.41
CA LEU A 17 10.18 0.16 -18.51
C LEU A 17 8.79 0.76 -18.72
N PHE A 18 8.57 1.97 -18.21
CA PHE A 18 7.37 2.78 -18.38
C PHE A 18 7.77 4.26 -18.43
N ASP A 19 6.88 5.11 -18.91
CA ASP A 19 7.07 6.55 -18.97
C ASP A 19 6.36 7.23 -17.78
N PRO A 20 7.11 7.74 -16.77
CA PRO A 20 6.50 8.49 -15.67
C PRO A 20 5.85 9.77 -16.19
N ALA A 21 4.66 10.07 -15.69
CA ALA A 21 4.03 11.35 -15.97
C ALA A 21 4.76 12.50 -15.25
N THR A 22 4.74 13.68 -15.83
CA THR A 22 5.16 14.89 -15.13
C THR A 22 4.01 15.33 -14.20
N PRO A 23 4.25 15.45 -12.89
CA PRO A 23 3.21 15.88 -11.97
C PRO A 23 2.71 17.28 -12.30
N GLU A 24 1.40 17.46 -12.33
CA GLU A 24 0.75 18.75 -12.53
C GLU A 24 0.68 19.58 -11.24
N PRO A 25 0.50 20.90 -11.33
CA PRO A 25 0.28 21.74 -10.13
C PRO A 25 -0.93 21.26 -9.33
N GLY A 26 -0.70 20.95 -8.04
CA GLY A 26 -1.75 20.44 -7.17
C GLY A 26 -1.88 18.91 -7.13
N ALA A 27 -0.99 18.18 -7.80
CA ALA A 27 -0.89 16.73 -7.66
C ALA A 27 -0.81 16.28 -6.19
N LEU A 28 -1.33 15.08 -5.89
CA LEU A 28 -1.21 14.47 -4.57
C LEU A 28 0.25 14.12 -4.27
N ARG A 29 0.83 14.79 -3.28
CA ARG A 29 2.20 14.50 -2.82
C ARG A 29 2.18 13.21 -2.03
N THR A 30 2.68 12.15 -2.64
CA THR A 30 2.61 10.80 -2.13
C THR A 30 4.01 10.29 -1.78
N VAL A 31 4.16 9.67 -0.62
CA VAL A 31 5.31 8.84 -0.28
C VAL A 31 4.86 7.40 -0.33
N LEU A 32 5.55 6.57 -1.10
CA LEU A 32 5.36 5.12 -1.12
C LEU A 32 6.55 4.45 -0.45
N ALA A 33 6.33 3.91 0.74
CA ALA A 33 7.35 3.26 1.55
C ALA A 33 7.32 1.74 1.39
N PHE A 34 8.51 1.14 1.45
CA PHE A 34 8.71 -0.29 1.61
C PHE A 34 9.52 -0.53 2.89
N PRO A 35 9.05 -1.36 3.84
CA PRO A 35 9.66 -1.51 5.17
C PRO A 35 10.90 -2.42 5.15
N SER A 36 11.79 -2.20 4.20
CA SER A 36 13.10 -2.85 4.09
C SER A 36 14.07 -1.97 3.30
N THR A 37 15.28 -2.49 3.03
CA THR A 37 16.27 -1.79 2.20
C THR A 37 15.81 -1.66 0.75
N TYR A 38 16.39 -0.70 0.03
CA TYR A 38 16.13 -0.50 -1.40
C TYR A 38 16.33 -1.80 -2.19
N THR A 39 17.44 -2.49 -1.98
CA THR A 39 17.76 -3.75 -2.64
C THR A 39 16.63 -4.78 -2.53
N VAL A 40 16.03 -4.93 -1.35
CA VAL A 40 14.92 -5.85 -1.14
C VAL A 40 13.63 -5.30 -1.73
N GLY A 41 13.32 -4.03 -1.45
CA GLY A 41 12.06 -3.40 -1.86
C GLY A 41 11.93 -3.28 -3.38
N ILE A 42 12.99 -2.88 -4.08
CA ILE A 42 12.95 -2.76 -5.55
C ILE A 42 12.86 -4.11 -6.25
N THR A 43 13.24 -5.19 -5.58
CA THR A 43 13.07 -6.55 -6.11
C THR A 43 11.61 -7.04 -5.98
N SER A 44 10.77 -6.37 -5.18
CA SER A 44 9.35 -6.71 -5.05
C SER A 44 8.58 -6.27 -6.29
N LEU A 45 8.09 -7.23 -7.08
CA LEU A 45 7.29 -6.95 -8.26
C LEU A 45 6.01 -6.18 -7.92
N GLY A 46 5.34 -6.55 -6.83
CA GLY A 46 4.13 -5.83 -6.36
C GLY A 46 4.42 -4.36 -6.02
N TYR A 47 5.56 -4.08 -5.38
CA TYR A 47 5.98 -2.70 -5.09
C TYR A 47 6.26 -1.91 -6.37
N GLN A 48 6.95 -2.51 -7.34
CA GLN A 48 7.23 -1.89 -8.64
C GLN A 48 5.93 -1.51 -9.36
N ILE A 49 4.93 -2.41 -9.37
CA ILE A 49 3.62 -2.16 -10.00
C ILE A 49 2.88 -1.02 -9.30
N VAL A 50 2.81 -1.03 -7.97
CA VAL A 50 2.16 0.04 -7.21
C VAL A 50 2.84 1.39 -7.49
N TRP A 51 4.18 1.43 -7.46
CA TRP A 51 4.92 2.66 -7.75
C TRP A 51 4.69 3.14 -9.19
N SER A 52 4.84 2.27 -10.19
CA SER A 52 4.66 2.67 -11.60
C SER A 52 3.23 3.13 -11.87
N THR A 53 2.21 2.48 -11.28
CA THR A 53 0.81 2.89 -11.40
C THR A 53 0.60 4.31 -10.88
N LEU A 54 1.20 4.67 -9.74
CA LEU A 54 1.15 6.04 -9.22
C LEU A 54 1.97 7.01 -10.07
N ALA A 55 3.17 6.61 -10.49
CA ALA A 55 4.09 7.47 -11.24
C ALA A 55 3.63 7.77 -12.67
N MET A 56 2.76 6.96 -13.25
CA MET A 56 2.15 7.22 -14.57
C MET A 56 0.97 8.21 -14.50
N ARG A 57 0.57 8.67 -13.32
CA ARG A 57 -0.52 9.64 -13.13
C ARG A 57 0.04 11.05 -12.99
N SER A 58 -0.45 12.01 -13.78
CA SER A 58 -0.06 13.43 -13.65
C SER A 58 -0.62 14.10 -12.39
N ASP A 59 -1.69 13.56 -11.83
CA ASP A 59 -2.33 14.05 -10.61
C ASP A 59 -1.70 13.50 -9.31
N VAL A 60 -0.58 12.75 -9.41
CA VAL A 60 0.17 12.19 -8.28
C VAL A 60 1.67 12.51 -8.44
N ASP A 61 2.28 13.09 -7.41
CA ASP A 61 3.75 13.24 -7.30
C ASP A 61 4.26 12.23 -6.26
N VAL A 62 4.61 11.03 -6.74
CA VAL A 62 5.04 9.91 -5.87
C VAL A 62 6.55 9.90 -5.65
N ARG A 63 6.95 9.77 -4.38
CA ARG A 63 8.33 9.59 -3.93
C ARG A 63 8.46 8.24 -3.22
N ARG A 64 9.55 7.52 -3.48
CA ARG A 64 9.81 6.22 -2.86
C ARG A 64 10.61 6.39 -1.56
N LEU A 65 10.35 5.52 -0.59
CA LEU A 65 11.06 5.50 0.68
C LEU A 65 11.39 4.05 1.06
N PHE A 66 12.65 3.81 1.40
CA PHE A 66 13.18 2.56 1.93
C PHE A 66 13.91 2.84 3.25
N THR A 67 14.27 1.82 4.01
CA THR A 67 14.92 2.01 5.31
C THR A 67 16.34 2.58 5.22
N ASP A 68 17.02 2.40 4.10
CA ASP A 68 18.39 2.84 3.85
C ASP A 68 18.49 4.02 2.88
N GLN A 69 17.45 4.26 2.07
CA GLN A 69 17.45 5.32 1.09
C GLN A 69 16.03 5.66 0.60
N GLY A 70 15.90 6.71 -0.20
CA GLY A 70 14.64 7.15 -0.81
C GLY A 70 14.85 8.29 -1.79
N ASP A 71 13.81 8.59 -2.54
CA ASP A 71 13.75 9.79 -3.38
C ASP A 71 13.81 11.05 -2.50
N PRO A 72 14.18 12.23 -3.04
CA PRO A 72 14.12 13.46 -2.28
C PRO A 72 12.73 13.66 -1.68
N PRO A 73 12.61 13.83 -0.34
CA PRO A 73 11.31 13.85 0.33
C PRO A 73 10.49 15.08 -0.05
N HIS A 74 9.17 14.91 -0.05
CA HIS A 74 8.28 16.06 -0.03
C HIS A 74 8.44 16.84 1.28
N ARG A 75 8.31 18.16 1.21
CA ARG A 75 8.26 19.00 2.41
C ARG A 75 7.08 18.64 3.30
N HIS A 76 5.94 18.32 2.67
CA HIS A 76 4.73 17.78 3.28
C HIS A 76 4.14 16.78 2.29
N CYS A 77 3.65 15.65 2.76
CA CYS A 77 2.94 14.69 1.92
C CYS A 77 1.44 14.68 2.27
N ASP A 78 0.62 14.40 1.27
CA ASP A 78 -0.82 14.25 1.40
C ASP A 78 -1.19 12.78 1.66
N LEU A 79 -0.38 11.86 1.11
CA LEU A 79 -0.50 10.41 1.25
C LEU A 79 0.80 9.77 1.69
N PHE A 80 0.72 8.81 2.61
CA PHE A 80 1.82 7.95 3.01
C PHE A 80 1.41 6.48 2.83
N GLY A 81 1.94 5.83 1.81
CA GLY A 81 1.62 4.45 1.45
C GLY A 81 2.67 3.46 1.93
N LEU A 82 2.23 2.28 2.35
CA LEU A 82 3.08 1.19 2.81
C LEU A 82 2.70 -0.11 2.08
N SER A 83 3.69 -0.73 1.45
CA SER A 83 3.54 -2.05 0.84
C SER A 83 4.06 -3.11 1.81
N LEU A 84 3.17 -3.93 2.37
CA LEU A 84 3.50 -4.94 3.37
C LEU A 84 3.45 -6.34 2.77
N SER A 85 4.63 -6.96 2.66
CA SER A 85 4.78 -8.31 2.08
C SER A 85 5.13 -9.38 3.11
N TRP A 86 5.54 -8.98 4.32
CA TRP A 86 6.01 -9.87 5.39
C TRP A 86 5.44 -9.43 6.74
N GLU A 87 4.97 -10.36 7.55
CA GLU A 87 4.34 -10.06 8.84
C GLU A 87 5.30 -9.40 9.84
N LEU A 88 6.59 -9.67 9.72
CA LEU A 88 7.63 -9.09 10.59
C LEU A 88 8.04 -7.67 10.18
N ASP A 89 7.44 -7.09 9.15
CA ASP A 89 7.66 -5.69 8.76
C ASP A 89 6.96 -4.69 9.71
N GLY A 90 6.08 -5.17 10.60
CA GLY A 90 5.32 -4.34 11.53
C GLY A 90 6.17 -3.36 12.36
N PRO A 91 7.25 -3.79 13.05
CA PRO A 91 8.12 -2.86 13.77
C PRO A 91 8.74 -1.78 12.89
N VAL A 92 9.17 -2.14 11.67
CA VAL A 92 9.79 -1.21 10.72
C VAL A 92 8.77 -0.19 10.20
N LEU A 93 7.49 -0.60 10.04
CA LEU A 93 6.40 0.32 9.73
C LEU A 93 6.29 1.43 10.79
N LEU A 94 6.36 1.07 12.08
CA LEU A 94 6.28 2.04 13.18
C LEU A 94 7.48 3.01 13.14
N ASP A 95 8.69 2.48 12.95
CA ASP A 95 9.91 3.29 12.80
C ASP A 95 9.81 4.28 11.62
N LEU A 96 9.26 3.85 10.49
CA LEU A 96 9.07 4.72 9.32
C LEU A 96 8.07 5.85 9.60
N LEU A 97 6.95 5.57 10.29
CA LEU A 97 5.99 6.60 10.69
C LEU A 97 6.64 7.63 11.64
N GLU A 98 7.39 7.17 12.65
CA GLU A 98 8.12 8.06 13.57
C GLU A 98 9.15 8.95 12.86
N GLN A 99 9.95 8.37 11.97
CA GLN A 99 10.95 9.09 11.18
C GLN A 99 10.32 10.17 10.31
N GLN A 100 9.12 9.92 9.78
CA GLN A 100 8.35 10.88 8.99
C GLN A 100 7.53 11.83 9.86
N ARG A 101 7.60 11.72 11.20
CA ARG A 101 6.82 12.51 12.17
C ARG A 101 5.31 12.39 11.97
N ILE A 102 4.86 11.22 11.54
CA ILE A 102 3.46 10.87 11.42
C ILE A 102 3.05 10.16 12.71
N PRO A 103 1.96 10.57 13.38
CA PRO A 103 1.48 9.86 14.56
C PRO A 103 1.25 8.38 14.25
N ILE A 104 1.81 7.48 15.08
CA ILE A 104 1.73 6.03 14.90
C ILE A 104 0.27 5.58 14.84
N TRP A 105 -0.52 5.99 15.83
CA TRP A 105 -1.92 5.63 15.94
C TRP A 105 -2.79 6.45 15.00
N SER A 106 -3.63 5.79 14.20
CA SER A 106 -4.53 6.47 13.25
C SER A 106 -5.43 7.50 13.92
N HIS A 107 -6.01 7.15 15.07
CA HIS A 107 -6.89 8.04 15.83
C HIS A 107 -6.20 9.31 16.40
N ALA A 108 -4.86 9.37 16.39
CA ALA A 108 -4.12 10.56 16.81
C ALA A 108 -3.83 11.51 15.63
N ARG A 109 -4.20 11.13 14.41
CA ARG A 109 -3.99 11.95 13.20
C ARG A 109 -5.11 12.95 13.02
N THR A 110 -4.73 14.15 12.54
CA THR A 110 -5.64 15.27 12.24
C THR A 110 -5.58 15.62 10.76
N ASP A 111 -6.31 16.63 10.34
CA ASP A 111 -6.29 17.14 8.96
C ASP A 111 -4.90 17.62 8.48
N GLU A 112 -3.98 17.87 9.42
CA GLU A 112 -2.60 18.28 9.09
C GLU A 112 -1.69 17.08 8.73
N HIS A 113 -2.11 15.87 9.02
CA HIS A 113 -1.34 14.65 8.78
C HIS A 113 -1.76 13.98 7.47
N PRO A 114 -0.83 13.28 6.79
CA PRO A 114 -1.19 12.52 5.59
C PRO A 114 -2.21 11.41 5.92
N ILE A 115 -2.97 10.99 4.91
CA ILE A 115 -3.69 9.73 4.98
C ILE A 115 -2.66 8.60 4.84
N VAL A 116 -2.56 7.76 5.85
CA VAL A 116 -1.70 6.57 5.85
C VAL A 116 -2.48 5.39 5.28
N PHE A 117 -2.07 4.89 4.13
CA PHE A 117 -2.69 3.73 3.52
C PHE A 117 -1.72 2.55 3.41
N GLY A 118 -2.25 1.37 3.42
CA GLY A 118 -1.47 0.14 3.26
C GLY A 118 -2.11 -0.84 2.32
N GLY A 119 -1.29 -1.72 1.76
CA GLY A 119 -1.72 -2.83 0.92
C GLY A 119 -0.69 -3.96 0.92
N GLY A 120 -0.98 -4.99 0.16
CA GLY A 120 -0.13 -6.16 0.02
C GLY A 120 -0.69 -7.42 0.70
N PRO A 121 0.02 -8.55 0.56
CA PRO A 121 -0.49 -9.85 0.99
C PRO A 121 -0.77 -9.95 2.49
N VAL A 122 0.04 -9.31 3.33
CA VAL A 122 -0.13 -9.32 4.80
C VAL A 122 -1.45 -8.68 5.20
N LEU A 123 -1.72 -7.48 4.71
CA LEU A 123 -2.96 -6.76 5.03
C LEU A 123 -4.19 -7.39 4.36
N THR A 124 -4.02 -7.98 3.17
CA THR A 124 -5.10 -8.71 2.51
C THR A 124 -5.46 -10.00 3.25
N ALA A 125 -4.47 -10.66 3.88
CA ALA A 125 -4.68 -11.87 4.68
C ALA A 125 -5.42 -11.57 5.99
N ASN A 126 -4.95 -10.59 6.74
CA ASN A 126 -5.58 -10.12 7.98
C ASN A 126 -5.09 -8.71 8.33
N PRO A 127 -5.88 -7.67 8.08
CA PRO A 127 -5.50 -6.29 8.42
C PRO A 127 -5.51 -5.99 9.92
N GLU A 128 -6.31 -6.72 10.71
CA GLU A 128 -6.64 -6.36 12.09
C GLU A 128 -5.44 -6.15 13.03
N PRO A 129 -4.37 -6.98 13.00
CA PRO A 129 -3.21 -6.76 13.86
C PRO A 129 -2.50 -5.42 13.62
N LEU A 130 -2.61 -4.86 12.41
CA LEU A 130 -1.98 -3.61 12.01
C LEU A 130 -2.98 -2.48 11.77
N ALA A 131 -4.27 -2.76 11.81
CA ALA A 131 -5.36 -1.82 11.58
C ALA A 131 -5.22 -0.51 12.36
N PRO A 132 -4.81 -0.49 13.65
CA PRO A 132 -4.69 0.75 14.41
C PRO A 132 -3.66 1.75 13.87
N PHE A 133 -2.78 1.31 12.96
CA PHE A 133 -1.71 2.13 12.38
C PHE A 133 -2.07 2.70 11.00
N PHE A 134 -3.17 2.25 10.41
CA PHE A 134 -3.63 2.67 9.07
C PHE A 134 -4.92 3.47 9.15
N ASP A 135 -5.04 4.46 8.29
CA ASP A 135 -6.31 5.14 8.02
C ASP A 135 -7.13 4.36 6.99
N VAL A 136 -6.42 3.76 6.04
CA VAL A 136 -7.00 3.03 4.91
C VAL A 136 -6.19 1.77 4.62
N VAL A 137 -6.86 0.65 4.40
CA VAL A 137 -6.25 -0.59 3.91
C VAL A 137 -6.89 -0.99 2.58
N LEU A 138 -6.05 -1.23 1.58
CA LEU A 138 -6.44 -1.70 0.26
C LEU A 138 -6.40 -3.22 0.24
N LEU A 139 -7.56 -3.88 0.12
CA LEU A 139 -7.68 -5.34 0.21
C LEU A 139 -7.75 -5.96 -1.18
N GLY A 140 -6.72 -6.70 -1.56
CA GLY A 140 -6.64 -7.47 -2.80
C GLY A 140 -5.63 -6.96 -3.81
N ASP A 141 -5.94 -7.18 -5.09
CA ASP A 141 -5.08 -6.80 -6.21
C ASP A 141 -5.13 -5.29 -6.44
N GLY A 142 -3.96 -4.67 -6.62
CA GLY A 142 -3.83 -3.21 -6.67
C GLY A 142 -4.13 -2.58 -8.02
N GLU A 143 -4.19 -3.35 -9.10
CA GLU A 143 -4.23 -2.83 -10.48
C GLU A 143 -5.44 -1.91 -10.74
N ASP A 144 -6.63 -2.32 -10.30
CA ASP A 144 -7.84 -1.49 -10.40
C ASP A 144 -8.11 -0.71 -9.10
N LEU A 145 -7.77 -1.31 -7.95
CA LEU A 145 -8.10 -0.76 -6.64
C LEU A 145 -7.31 0.52 -6.34
N LEU A 146 -6.02 0.56 -6.69
CA LEU A 146 -5.18 1.73 -6.43
C LEU A 146 -5.63 2.95 -7.25
N PRO A 147 -5.89 2.86 -8.56
CA PRO A 147 -6.50 3.97 -9.31
C PRO A 147 -7.83 4.42 -8.72
N ALA A 148 -8.73 3.51 -8.38
CA ALA A 148 -10.04 3.83 -7.78
C ALA A 148 -9.89 4.56 -6.43
N PHE A 149 -8.92 4.16 -5.61
CA PHE A 149 -8.58 4.85 -4.36
C PHE A 149 -8.13 6.29 -4.60
N ILE A 150 -7.20 6.50 -5.54
CA ILE A 150 -6.70 7.84 -5.87
C ILE A 150 -7.82 8.71 -6.44
N ASP A 151 -8.64 8.19 -7.35
CA ASP A 151 -9.77 8.92 -7.95
C ASP A 151 -10.79 9.35 -6.89
N ALA A 152 -11.13 8.43 -5.98
CA ALA A 152 -12.04 8.72 -4.88
C ALA A 152 -11.47 9.79 -3.93
N LEU A 153 -10.19 9.70 -3.59
CA LEU A 153 -9.54 10.69 -2.73
C LEU A 153 -9.45 12.07 -3.40
N GLN A 154 -9.12 12.12 -4.70
CA GLN A 154 -9.10 13.39 -5.46
C GLN A 154 -10.48 14.07 -5.45
N SER A 155 -11.56 13.30 -5.53
CA SER A 155 -12.92 13.85 -5.55
C SER A 155 -13.32 14.55 -4.24
N VAL A 156 -12.65 14.24 -3.14
CA VAL A 156 -12.91 14.80 -1.80
C VAL A 156 -11.70 15.54 -1.21
N LYS A 157 -10.71 15.84 -2.06
CA LYS A 157 -9.51 16.56 -1.65
C LYS A 157 -9.86 17.91 -1.03
N GLY A 158 -9.26 18.20 0.13
CA GLY A 158 -9.51 19.45 0.88
C GLY A 158 -10.74 19.41 1.78
N GLN A 159 -11.51 18.33 1.80
CA GLN A 159 -12.53 18.10 2.83
C GLN A 159 -11.89 17.68 4.16
N PRO A 160 -12.58 17.82 5.30
CA PRO A 160 -12.12 17.28 6.57
C PRO A 160 -11.77 15.80 6.49
N ARG A 161 -10.74 15.36 7.21
CA ARG A 161 -10.26 13.96 7.21
C ARG A 161 -11.37 12.94 7.42
N ALA A 162 -12.27 13.20 8.36
CA ALA A 162 -13.38 12.29 8.66
C ALA A 162 -14.31 12.09 7.45
N GLU A 163 -14.57 13.15 6.68
CA GLU A 163 -15.40 13.07 5.47
C GLU A 163 -14.66 12.32 4.35
N GLN A 164 -13.36 12.57 4.20
CA GLN A 164 -12.53 11.81 3.25
C GLN A 164 -12.56 10.32 3.58
N LEU A 165 -12.35 9.92 4.83
CA LEU A 165 -12.37 8.51 5.25
C LEU A 165 -13.75 7.87 5.06
N GLN A 166 -14.82 8.59 5.38
CA GLN A 166 -16.19 8.11 5.12
C GLN A 166 -16.48 7.92 3.62
N HIS A 167 -15.97 8.80 2.78
CA HIS A 167 -16.11 8.66 1.33
C HIS A 167 -15.34 7.44 0.82
N LEU A 168 -14.09 7.29 1.24
CA LEU A 168 -13.22 6.18 0.85
C LEU A 168 -13.78 4.82 1.29
N ALA A 169 -14.40 4.73 2.47
CA ALA A 169 -14.99 3.49 2.97
C ALA A 169 -16.15 2.93 2.09
N ARG A 170 -16.68 3.72 1.16
CA ARG A 170 -17.71 3.29 0.20
C ARG A 170 -17.13 2.68 -1.07
N VAL A 171 -15.83 2.82 -1.30
CA VAL A 171 -15.16 2.25 -2.48
C VAL A 171 -14.92 0.76 -2.24
N PRO A 172 -15.32 -0.13 -3.15
CA PRO A 172 -15.09 -1.56 -3.01
C PRO A 172 -13.60 -1.90 -2.81
N GLY A 173 -13.30 -2.72 -1.80
CA GLY A 173 -11.93 -3.12 -1.47
C GLY A 173 -11.17 -2.18 -0.55
N ILE A 174 -11.75 -1.04 -0.20
CA ILE A 174 -11.17 -0.11 0.77
C ILE A 174 -11.73 -0.39 2.16
N TYR A 175 -10.85 -0.79 3.07
CA TYR A 175 -11.15 -0.97 4.49
C TYR A 175 -10.62 0.25 5.26
N VAL A 176 -11.50 0.93 5.98
CA VAL A 176 -11.19 2.04 6.88
C VAL A 176 -11.36 1.56 8.32
N PRO A 177 -10.29 1.21 9.04
CA PRO A 177 -10.37 0.58 10.35
C PRO A 177 -11.19 1.37 11.38
N GLU A 178 -11.04 2.70 11.41
CA GLU A 178 -11.75 3.57 12.37
C GLU A 178 -13.29 3.49 12.22
N LEU A 179 -13.78 3.14 11.04
CA LEU A 179 -15.20 3.01 10.75
C LEU A 179 -15.73 1.58 10.95
N HIS A 180 -14.95 0.72 11.58
CA HIS A 180 -15.32 -0.66 11.87
C HIS A 180 -15.03 -1.01 13.33
N ALA A 181 -15.84 -1.88 13.91
CA ALA A 181 -15.69 -2.32 15.28
C ALA A 181 -15.88 -3.84 15.42
N PRO A 182 -15.14 -4.50 16.32
CA PRO A 182 -15.35 -5.91 16.61
C PRO A 182 -16.69 -6.11 17.31
N ARG A 183 -17.40 -7.16 16.91
CA ARG A 183 -18.65 -7.61 17.55
C ARG A 183 -18.40 -8.90 18.31
N TYR A 184 -18.84 -8.95 19.53
CA TYR A 184 -18.70 -10.11 20.42
C TYR A 184 -20.06 -10.67 20.81
N ALA A 185 -20.14 -11.99 20.95
CA ALA A 185 -21.26 -12.67 21.58
C ALA A 185 -21.25 -12.44 23.11
N ALA A 186 -22.34 -12.81 23.79
CA ALA A 186 -22.45 -12.66 25.23
C ALA A 186 -21.39 -13.43 26.06
N ASP A 187 -20.83 -14.49 25.46
CA ASP A 187 -19.76 -15.30 26.04
C ASP A 187 -18.34 -14.79 25.72
N GLY A 188 -18.22 -13.65 25.05
CA GLY A 188 -16.94 -13.05 24.65
C GLY A 188 -16.38 -13.59 23.33
N THR A 189 -17.06 -14.48 22.64
CA THR A 189 -16.62 -15.01 21.33
C THR A 189 -16.70 -13.89 20.27
N LEU A 190 -15.61 -13.66 19.52
CA LEU A 190 -15.60 -12.73 18.41
C LEU A 190 -16.52 -13.23 17.28
N LEU A 191 -17.55 -12.46 16.96
CA LEU A 191 -18.49 -12.74 15.86
C LEU A 191 -17.99 -12.19 14.50
N GLY A 192 -17.09 -11.22 14.54
CA GLY A 192 -16.54 -10.55 13.37
C GLY A 192 -16.32 -9.07 13.60
N VAL A 193 -15.89 -8.39 12.53
CA VAL A 193 -15.74 -6.93 12.48
C VAL A 193 -16.84 -6.39 11.58
N ALA A 194 -17.49 -5.32 12.01
CA ALA A 194 -18.63 -4.74 11.28
C ALA A 194 -18.55 -3.21 11.27
N PRO A 195 -19.13 -2.55 10.25
CA PRO A 195 -19.15 -1.11 10.19
C PRO A 195 -19.91 -0.52 11.41
N VAL A 196 -19.42 0.63 11.88
CA VAL A 196 -20.09 1.40 12.95
C VAL A 196 -21.28 2.18 12.42
N ASP A 197 -21.34 2.41 11.11
CA ASP A 197 -22.42 3.13 10.41
C ASP A 197 -23.11 2.18 9.41
N ALA A 198 -24.42 2.03 9.55
CA ALA A 198 -25.24 1.17 8.69
C ALA A 198 -25.30 1.61 7.20
N THR A 199 -24.82 2.82 6.88
CA THR A 199 -24.70 3.29 5.49
C THR A 199 -23.45 2.73 4.77
N LEU A 200 -22.53 2.14 5.51
CA LEU A 200 -21.32 1.51 4.96
C LEU A 200 -21.60 0.04 4.60
N PRO A 201 -20.82 -0.53 3.65
CA PRO A 201 -20.94 -1.93 3.32
C PRO A 201 -20.70 -2.84 4.54
N GLU A 202 -21.57 -3.82 4.74
CA GLU A 202 -21.43 -4.79 5.86
C GLU A 202 -20.10 -5.56 5.80
N ARG A 203 -19.58 -5.76 4.59
CA ARG A 203 -18.30 -6.44 4.35
C ARG A 203 -17.50 -5.72 3.29
N VAL A 204 -16.22 -5.56 3.53
CA VAL A 204 -15.27 -5.09 2.54
C VAL A 204 -14.79 -6.29 1.72
N ALA A 205 -15.19 -6.35 0.46
CA ALA A 205 -14.82 -7.44 -0.43
C ALA A 205 -13.44 -7.20 -1.03
N LYS A 206 -12.55 -8.19 -0.90
CA LYS A 206 -11.25 -8.19 -1.57
C LYS A 206 -11.43 -7.98 -3.08
N GLN A 207 -10.66 -7.06 -3.66
CA GLN A 207 -10.67 -6.82 -5.10
C GLN A 207 -9.76 -7.82 -5.83
N THR A 208 -10.15 -8.19 -7.03
CA THR A 208 -9.45 -9.18 -7.85
C THR A 208 -9.28 -8.64 -9.25
N TRP A 209 -8.04 -8.47 -9.69
CA TRP A 209 -7.69 -8.10 -11.06
C TRP A 209 -8.13 -9.20 -12.05
N ARG A 210 -8.83 -8.79 -13.09
CA ARG A 210 -9.35 -9.67 -14.15
C ARG A 210 -8.92 -9.24 -15.55
N GLY A 211 -7.83 -8.46 -15.63
CA GLY A 211 -7.27 -8.04 -16.91
C GLY A 211 -6.60 -9.18 -17.68
N ASN A 212 -6.16 -8.87 -18.89
CA ASN A 212 -5.62 -9.85 -19.85
C ASN A 212 -4.14 -10.17 -19.64
N SER A 213 -3.46 -9.49 -18.72
CA SER A 213 -2.04 -9.72 -18.44
C SER A 213 -1.79 -9.67 -16.94
N LEU A 214 -0.86 -10.48 -16.47
CA LEU A 214 -0.30 -10.41 -15.14
C LEU A 214 0.88 -9.42 -15.11
N SER A 215 1.43 -9.20 -13.91
CA SER A 215 2.45 -8.20 -13.69
C SER A 215 3.80 -8.59 -14.28
N HIS A 216 4.60 -7.60 -14.62
CA HIS A 216 6.01 -7.75 -15.00
C HIS A 216 6.83 -6.58 -14.44
N SER A 217 8.16 -6.73 -14.42
CA SER A 217 9.04 -5.65 -13.94
C SER A 217 8.77 -4.34 -14.66
N THR A 218 8.68 -3.28 -13.89
CA THR A 218 8.63 -1.90 -14.39
C THR A 218 9.95 -1.18 -14.18
N VAL A 219 10.84 -1.76 -13.36
CA VAL A 219 12.20 -1.25 -13.10
C VAL A 219 13.19 -2.40 -13.20
N ILE A 220 14.31 -2.14 -13.85
CA ILE A 220 15.50 -3.01 -13.88
C ILE A 220 16.67 -2.22 -13.30
N THR A 221 17.41 -2.81 -12.37
CA THR A 221 18.57 -2.18 -11.74
C THR A 221 19.61 -3.21 -11.28
N PRO A 222 20.92 -2.88 -11.38
CA PRO A 222 21.97 -3.73 -10.82
C PRO A 222 21.98 -3.76 -9.29
N GLU A 223 21.23 -2.87 -8.61
CA GLU A 223 21.16 -2.78 -7.15
C GLU A 223 20.05 -3.64 -6.52
N ALA A 224 19.23 -4.31 -7.36
CA ALA A 224 18.23 -5.26 -6.87
C ALA A 224 18.89 -6.49 -6.23
N ALA A 225 18.17 -7.23 -5.38
CA ALA A 225 18.65 -8.49 -4.81
C ALA A 225 18.96 -9.53 -5.88
N TRP A 226 18.27 -9.46 -7.01
CA TRP A 226 18.61 -10.15 -8.25
C TRP A 226 18.91 -9.10 -9.33
N PRO A 227 20.23 -8.77 -9.54
CA PRO A 227 20.62 -7.68 -10.41
C PRO A 227 20.19 -7.88 -11.88
N ASP A 228 19.73 -6.81 -12.49
CA ASP A 228 19.44 -6.74 -13.94
C ASP A 228 18.43 -7.78 -14.46
N ILE A 229 17.51 -8.25 -13.59
CA ILE A 229 16.49 -9.23 -13.95
C ILE A 229 15.18 -8.56 -14.33
N HIS A 230 14.60 -9.02 -15.43
CA HIS A 230 13.21 -8.75 -15.79
C HIS A 230 12.33 -9.91 -15.28
N MET A 231 11.53 -9.63 -14.26
CA MET A 231 10.56 -10.58 -13.72
C MET A 231 9.26 -10.54 -14.51
N VAL A 232 8.65 -11.70 -14.69
CA VAL A 232 7.32 -11.85 -15.28
C VAL A 232 6.48 -12.77 -14.38
N GLU A 233 5.33 -12.28 -13.96
CA GLU A 233 4.35 -13.08 -13.23
C GLU A 233 3.63 -13.98 -14.24
N VAL A 234 3.87 -15.30 -14.17
CA VAL A 234 3.25 -16.26 -15.09
C VAL A 234 1.96 -16.87 -14.53
N VAL A 235 1.80 -16.82 -13.21
CA VAL A 235 0.59 -17.28 -12.51
C VAL A 235 0.33 -16.41 -11.26
N ARG A 236 -0.94 -16.20 -10.93
CA ARG A 236 -1.39 -15.64 -9.66
C ARG A 236 -2.34 -16.60 -8.97
N SER A 237 -2.12 -16.87 -7.66
CA SER A 237 -2.69 -17.98 -6.91
C SER A 237 -2.05 -19.33 -7.26
N CYS A 238 -2.60 -20.40 -6.68
CA CYS A 238 -2.14 -21.77 -6.92
C CYS A 238 -3.35 -22.71 -6.95
N PRO A 239 -3.49 -23.59 -7.95
CA PRO A 239 -4.64 -24.49 -8.07
C PRO A 239 -4.63 -25.63 -7.05
N GLU A 240 -3.49 -25.91 -6.41
CA GLU A 240 -3.33 -27.05 -5.49
C GLU A 240 -4.12 -26.90 -4.19
N LEU A 241 -4.40 -25.64 -3.75
CA LEU A 241 -5.19 -25.32 -2.56
C LEU A 241 -4.81 -26.13 -1.31
N CYS A 242 -3.51 -26.32 -1.07
CA CYS A 242 -2.99 -27.04 0.08
C CYS A 242 -3.53 -26.45 1.39
N ARG A 243 -4.00 -27.29 2.31
CA ARG A 243 -4.67 -26.86 3.56
C ARG A 243 -3.82 -25.99 4.48
N PHE A 244 -2.50 -26.05 4.37
CA PHE A 244 -1.56 -25.24 5.15
C PHE A 244 -1.12 -23.94 4.46
N CYS A 245 -1.48 -23.74 3.18
CA CYS A 245 -0.93 -22.66 2.37
C CYS A 245 -1.91 -21.50 2.24
N LEU A 246 -1.67 -20.41 2.95
CA LEU A 246 -2.47 -19.20 2.84
C LEU A 246 -2.40 -18.58 1.45
N ALA A 247 -1.23 -18.60 0.80
CA ALA A 247 -1.00 -17.94 -0.49
C ALA A 247 -1.94 -18.42 -1.59
N SER A 248 -2.30 -19.73 -1.60
CA SER A 248 -3.24 -20.26 -2.59
C SER A 248 -4.63 -19.63 -2.48
N TYR A 249 -5.09 -19.39 -1.25
CA TYR A 249 -6.43 -18.85 -0.98
C TYR A 249 -6.47 -17.33 -1.07
N LEU A 250 -5.35 -16.68 -0.72
CA LEU A 250 -5.26 -15.22 -0.64
C LEU A 250 -5.53 -14.53 -1.98
N THR A 251 -5.03 -15.10 -3.06
CA THR A 251 -5.08 -14.52 -4.41
C THR A 251 -6.02 -15.24 -5.38
N LEU A 252 -6.97 -16.03 -4.86
CA LEU A 252 -8.01 -16.65 -5.69
C LEU A 252 -8.82 -15.59 -6.48
N PRO A 253 -9.29 -15.94 -7.69
CA PRO A 253 -9.15 -17.20 -8.41
C PRO A 253 -7.74 -17.39 -8.99
N PHE A 254 -7.38 -18.64 -9.33
CA PHE A 254 -6.18 -18.94 -10.11
C PHE A 254 -6.25 -18.25 -11.49
N ARG A 255 -5.15 -17.60 -11.88
CA ARG A 255 -5.03 -16.86 -13.15
C ARG A 255 -3.64 -17.07 -13.75
N THR A 256 -3.58 -17.11 -15.08
CA THR A 256 -2.35 -17.25 -15.88
C THR A 256 -2.28 -16.15 -16.92
#